data_2538f01fc761889eff532fe70b693309
#
_entry.id   2538f01fc761889eff532fe70b693309
#
_cell.length_a   1.000
_cell.length_b   1.000
_cell.length_c   1.000
_cell.angle_alpha   90.00
_cell.angle_beta   90.00
_cell.angle_gamma   90.00
#
_symmetry.space_group_name_H-M   'P 1'
#
loop_
_entity.id
_entity.type
_entity.pdbx_description
1 polymer ?
#
loop_
_entity_poly.entity_id
_entity_poly.type
_entity_poly.pdbx_seq_one_letter_code
_entity_poly.pdbx_strand_id
1 'polypeptide(L)'
;IDVRTPRTPIPLFQNLEYMRSYLIGKMGWSAINGMPNVSGGFGLFDRSVAIAAGGYDAPSFAEDMDLITRMVGYMCDFSRPYKIVQIPDTCCWTEGPPNLAMLYRQRTRWARGLFQTLNIHRKMIFKKTYKQMGLLTLPYMFVFEFLAPIIELVGLIVFIYLAFTGAVNWN
;
A
#
# COMPACT_ATOMS: atom_id res chain seq x y z
N ILE A 1 7.69 9.31 -7.78
CA ILE A 1 6.69 10.38 -7.57
C ILE A 1 7.26 11.37 -6.57
N ASP A 2 7.18 12.63 -6.88
CA ASP A 2 7.57 13.75 -6.01
C ASP A 2 6.34 14.60 -5.67
N VAL A 3 6.33 15.24 -4.49
CA VAL A 3 5.18 16.02 -4.02
C VAL A 3 5.51 17.51 -4.10
N ARG A 4 4.89 18.20 -5.04
CA ARG A 4 4.95 19.66 -5.16
C ARG A 4 3.87 20.27 -4.29
N THR A 5 4.24 20.88 -3.18
CA THR A 5 3.27 21.46 -2.26
C THR A 5 3.80 22.68 -1.52
N PRO A 6 2.90 23.55 -1.04
CA PRO A 6 3.26 24.62 -0.12
C PRO A 6 4.01 24.06 1.10
N ARG A 7 4.94 24.80 1.65
CA ARG A 7 5.74 24.43 2.84
C ARG A 7 4.91 24.49 4.13
N THR A 8 3.74 23.83 4.12
CA THR A 8 2.92 23.65 5.31
C THR A 8 3.17 22.28 5.93
N PRO A 9 2.93 22.06 7.24
CA PRO A 9 3.31 20.83 7.92
C PRO A 9 2.73 19.55 7.29
N ILE A 10 1.46 19.54 6.90
CA ILE A 10 0.78 18.36 6.38
C ILE A 10 1.39 17.86 5.07
N PRO A 11 1.54 18.69 4.03
CA PRO A 11 2.23 18.32 2.81
C PRO A 11 3.70 17.91 3.01
N LEU A 12 4.42 18.54 3.94
CA LEU A 12 5.79 18.13 4.25
C LEU A 12 5.84 16.72 4.85
N PHE A 13 4.96 16.40 5.78
CA PHE A 13 4.83 15.05 6.32
C PHE A 13 4.52 14.03 5.24
N GLN A 14 3.60 14.34 4.35
CA GLN A 14 3.26 13.44 3.24
C GLN A 14 4.41 13.28 2.26
N ASN A 15 5.19 14.32 2.01
CA ASN A 15 6.37 14.21 1.17
C ASN A 15 7.41 13.24 1.79
N LEU A 16 7.69 13.37 3.08
CA LEU A 16 8.58 12.45 3.79
C LEU A 16 8.06 11.01 3.76
N GLU A 17 6.76 10.82 3.96
CA GLU A 17 6.11 9.51 3.87
C GLU A 17 6.26 8.90 2.46
N TYR A 18 6.03 9.69 1.43
CA TYR A 18 6.19 9.26 0.04
C TYR A 18 7.65 8.94 -0.29
N MET A 19 8.61 9.79 0.10
CA MET A 19 10.03 9.50 -0.09
C MET A 19 10.40 8.15 0.54
N ARG A 20 10.02 7.92 1.80
CA ARG A 20 10.25 6.63 2.48
C ARG A 20 9.58 5.47 1.75
N SER A 21 8.32 5.63 1.36
CA SER A 21 7.55 4.59 0.69
C SER A 21 8.13 4.24 -0.68
N TYR A 22 8.47 5.22 -1.50
CA TYR A 22 8.94 5.00 -2.86
C TYR A 22 10.41 4.60 -2.94
N LEU A 23 11.29 5.23 -2.16
CA LEU A 23 12.73 4.96 -2.24
C LEU A 23 13.15 3.74 -1.42
N ILE A 24 12.50 3.45 -0.30
CA ILE A 24 12.87 2.33 0.55
C ILE A 24 11.84 1.20 0.41
N GLY A 25 10.58 1.48 0.70
CA GLY A 25 9.54 0.46 0.72
C GLY A 25 9.33 -0.22 -0.63
N LYS A 26 9.01 0.53 -1.67
CA LYS A 26 8.74 -0.05 -3.00
C LYS A 26 9.98 -0.62 -3.66
N MET A 27 11.17 -0.07 -3.42
CA MET A 27 12.41 -0.69 -3.90
C MET A 27 12.63 -2.06 -3.25
N GLY A 28 12.42 -2.18 -1.94
CA GLY A 28 12.49 -3.46 -1.23
C GLY A 28 11.48 -4.48 -1.77
N TRP A 29 10.21 -4.07 -1.94
CA TRP A 29 9.17 -4.93 -2.52
C TRP A 29 9.47 -5.32 -3.98
N SER A 30 10.04 -4.42 -4.77
CA SER A 30 10.49 -4.70 -6.13
C SER A 30 11.60 -5.76 -6.17
N ALA A 31 12.55 -5.71 -5.24
CA ALA A 31 13.65 -6.67 -5.16
C ALA A 31 13.16 -8.12 -4.96
N ILE A 32 12.11 -8.30 -4.17
CA ILE A 32 11.52 -9.63 -3.92
C ILE A 32 10.35 -9.96 -4.86
N ASN A 33 10.04 -9.10 -5.83
CA ASN A 33 8.91 -9.25 -6.76
C ASN A 33 7.54 -9.38 -6.06
N GLY A 34 7.36 -8.67 -4.95
CA GLY A 34 6.17 -8.72 -4.08
C GLY A 34 5.48 -7.36 -3.95
N MET A 35 5.50 -6.51 -4.99
CA MET A 35 4.93 -5.17 -4.97
C MET A 35 3.46 -5.16 -4.53
N PRO A 36 3.09 -4.45 -3.44
CA PRO A 36 1.72 -4.41 -2.95
C PRO A 36 0.80 -3.55 -3.83
N ASN A 37 1.31 -2.45 -4.36
CA ASN A 37 0.59 -1.58 -5.28
C ASN A 37 1.52 -0.87 -6.25
N VAL A 38 1.02 -0.59 -7.44
CA VAL A 38 1.62 0.34 -8.39
C VAL A 38 0.84 1.63 -8.31
N SER A 39 1.53 2.78 -8.31
CA SER A 39 0.85 4.06 -8.14
C SER A 39 -0.19 4.31 -9.24
N GLY A 40 -1.42 4.62 -8.86
CA GLY A 40 -2.47 5.00 -9.80
C GLY A 40 -2.16 6.28 -10.59
N GLY A 41 -1.25 7.14 -10.08
CA GLY A 41 -0.82 8.35 -10.78
C GLY A 41 0.21 8.09 -11.89
N PHE A 42 1.01 7.04 -11.78
CA PHE A 42 2.00 6.66 -12.79
C PHE A 42 2.40 5.19 -12.65
N GLY A 43 1.90 4.37 -13.52
CA GLY A 43 2.24 2.95 -13.64
C GLY A 43 2.26 2.52 -15.09
N LEU A 44 3.23 1.69 -15.46
CA LEU A 44 3.31 1.06 -16.78
C LEU A 44 2.94 -0.42 -16.62
N PHE A 45 1.99 -0.87 -17.41
CA PHE A 45 1.49 -2.23 -17.38
C PHE A 45 1.59 -2.87 -18.77
N ASP A 46 1.86 -4.17 -18.81
CA ASP A 46 1.63 -4.94 -20.02
C ASP A 46 0.13 -4.90 -20.33
N ARG A 47 -0.22 -4.32 -21.48
CA ARG A 47 -1.61 -4.12 -21.87
C ARG A 47 -2.36 -5.44 -22.02
N SER A 48 -1.71 -6.47 -22.55
CA SER A 48 -2.33 -7.78 -22.79
C SER A 48 -2.66 -8.47 -21.48
N VAL A 49 -1.75 -8.41 -20.50
CA VAL A 49 -1.95 -8.97 -19.17
C VAL A 49 -3.01 -8.18 -18.40
N ALA A 50 -3.00 -6.84 -18.47
CA ALA A 50 -4.00 -6.01 -17.81
C ALA A 50 -5.41 -6.29 -18.34
N ILE A 51 -5.59 -6.44 -19.65
CA ILE A 51 -6.88 -6.80 -20.26
C ILE A 51 -7.30 -8.22 -19.86
N ALA A 52 -6.38 -9.19 -19.91
CA ALA A 52 -6.64 -10.57 -19.52
C ALA A 52 -7.01 -10.72 -18.04
N ALA A 53 -6.46 -9.86 -17.18
CA ALA A 53 -6.82 -9.77 -15.76
C ALA A 53 -8.12 -8.99 -15.49
N GLY A 54 -8.81 -8.49 -16.53
CA GLY A 54 -10.09 -7.79 -16.44
C GLY A 54 -10.03 -6.27 -16.43
N GLY A 55 -8.85 -5.66 -16.61
CA GLY A 55 -8.70 -4.20 -16.64
C GLY A 55 -8.96 -3.51 -15.30
N TYR A 56 -9.16 -2.21 -15.31
CA TYR A 56 -9.54 -1.45 -14.11
C TYR A 56 -10.99 -1.74 -13.70
N ASP A 57 -11.20 -1.97 -12.41
CA ASP A 57 -12.52 -2.15 -11.84
C ASP A 57 -13.05 -0.80 -11.35
N ALA A 58 -14.06 -0.24 -12.03
CA ALA A 58 -14.60 1.08 -11.74
C ALA A 58 -15.19 1.25 -10.32
N PRO A 59 -15.84 0.24 -9.71
CA PRO A 59 -16.30 0.29 -8.32
C PRO A 59 -15.20 0.22 -7.26
N SER A 60 -13.96 -0.10 -7.63
CA SER A 60 -12.85 -0.25 -6.68
C SER A 60 -12.42 1.09 -6.10
N PHE A 61 -12.26 1.16 -4.77
CA PHE A 61 -11.68 2.32 -4.09
C PHE A 61 -10.14 2.39 -4.22
N ALA A 62 -9.51 1.28 -4.61
CA ALA A 62 -8.06 1.15 -4.85
C ALA A 62 -7.83 0.32 -6.12
N GLU A 63 -8.25 0.87 -7.23
CA GLU A 63 -8.25 0.23 -8.55
C GLU A 63 -6.85 -0.21 -9.01
N ASP A 64 -5.82 0.52 -8.58
CA ASP A 64 -4.42 0.24 -8.87
C ASP A 64 -3.90 -0.98 -8.08
N MET A 65 -4.24 -1.06 -6.81
CA MET A 65 -3.89 -2.18 -5.93
C MET A 65 -4.64 -3.47 -6.35
N ASP A 66 -5.92 -3.35 -6.68
CA ASP A 66 -6.74 -4.45 -7.13
C ASP A 66 -6.24 -4.98 -8.48
N LEU A 67 -5.97 -4.09 -9.45
CA LEU A 67 -5.47 -4.48 -10.76
C LEU A 67 -4.15 -5.26 -10.67
N ILE A 68 -3.16 -4.76 -9.92
CA ILE A 68 -1.88 -5.46 -9.81
C ILE A 68 -2.03 -6.83 -9.14
N THR A 69 -2.91 -6.94 -8.13
CA THR A 69 -3.18 -8.22 -7.48
C THR A 69 -3.82 -9.22 -8.44
N ARG A 70 -4.78 -8.79 -9.27
CA ARG A 70 -5.38 -9.63 -10.32
C ARG A 70 -4.40 -10.01 -11.42
N MET A 71 -3.54 -9.07 -11.85
CA MET A 71 -2.51 -9.37 -12.84
C MET A 71 -1.52 -10.43 -12.34
N VAL A 72 -1.07 -10.31 -11.08
CA VAL A 72 -0.22 -11.33 -10.45
C VAL A 72 -0.95 -12.66 -10.32
N GLY A 73 -2.21 -12.64 -9.88
CA GLY A 73 -3.05 -13.82 -9.83
C GLY A 73 -3.11 -14.54 -11.18
N TYR A 74 -3.45 -13.80 -12.24
CA TYR A 74 -3.50 -14.31 -13.60
C TYR A 74 -2.17 -14.94 -14.05
N MET A 75 -1.05 -14.23 -13.83
CA MET A 75 0.26 -14.77 -14.23
C MET A 75 0.63 -16.05 -13.45
N CYS A 76 0.26 -16.13 -12.18
CA CYS A 76 0.50 -17.32 -11.35
C CYS A 76 -0.41 -18.49 -11.75
N ASP A 77 -1.70 -18.24 -11.99
CA ASP A 77 -2.67 -19.28 -12.37
C ASP A 77 -2.30 -19.95 -13.69
N PHE A 78 -1.72 -19.20 -14.62
CA PHE A 78 -1.20 -19.72 -15.89
C PHE A 78 0.30 -20.09 -15.86
N SER A 79 0.93 -20.11 -14.68
CA SER A 79 2.36 -20.42 -14.50
C SER A 79 3.30 -19.58 -15.38
N ARG A 80 2.92 -18.36 -15.68
CA ARG A 80 3.71 -17.44 -16.51
C ARG A 80 4.74 -16.66 -15.67
N PRO A 81 5.94 -16.40 -16.18
CA PRO A 81 6.90 -15.56 -15.51
C PRO A 81 6.44 -14.09 -15.56
N TYR A 82 6.65 -13.36 -14.47
CA TYR A 82 6.40 -11.92 -14.39
C TYR A 82 7.42 -11.24 -13.52
N LYS A 83 7.59 -9.94 -13.69
CA LYS A 83 8.41 -9.09 -12.83
C LYS A 83 7.73 -7.72 -12.65
N ILE A 84 7.74 -7.22 -11.43
CA ILE A 84 7.27 -5.88 -11.09
C ILE A 84 8.49 -5.09 -10.63
N VAL A 85 8.75 -3.97 -11.29
CA VAL A 85 9.96 -3.17 -11.06
C VAL A 85 9.58 -1.77 -10.63
N GLN A 86 10.16 -1.29 -9.54
CA GLN A 86 10.12 0.12 -9.15
C GLN A 86 11.25 0.86 -9.84
N ILE A 87 10.91 1.96 -10.52
CA ILE A 87 11.89 2.88 -11.10
C ILE A 87 12.24 3.91 -10.02
N PRO A 88 13.52 4.09 -9.65
CA PRO A 88 13.91 5.01 -8.59
C PRO A 88 13.79 6.48 -8.97
N ASP A 89 13.82 6.78 -10.28
CA ASP A 89 13.75 8.15 -10.79
C ASP A 89 12.37 8.77 -10.61
N THR A 90 12.32 10.10 -10.46
CA THR A 90 11.07 10.85 -10.36
C THR A 90 10.42 10.95 -11.75
N CYS A 91 9.38 10.16 -11.98
CA CYS A 91 8.65 10.11 -13.26
C CYS A 91 7.38 10.94 -13.27
N CYS A 92 6.86 11.34 -12.10
CA CYS A 92 5.70 12.23 -12.02
C CYS A 92 5.70 13.06 -10.74
N TRP A 93 4.92 14.13 -10.77
CA TRP A 93 4.68 15.00 -9.63
C TRP A 93 3.21 14.96 -9.24
N THR A 94 2.94 15.05 -7.97
CA THR A 94 1.58 15.09 -7.42
C THR A 94 1.45 16.20 -6.38
N GLU A 95 0.24 16.55 -6.04
CA GLU A 95 -0.04 17.48 -4.93
C GLU A 95 -0.44 16.71 -3.69
N GLY A 96 0.09 17.13 -2.54
CA GLY A 96 -0.33 16.61 -1.24
C GLY A 96 -1.60 17.30 -0.73
N PRO A 97 -2.36 16.68 0.18
CA PRO A 97 -3.54 17.30 0.76
C PRO A 97 -3.13 18.56 1.56
N PRO A 98 -3.73 19.71 1.27
CA PRO A 98 -3.37 20.97 1.90
C PRO A 98 -3.85 21.09 3.36
N ASN A 99 -4.82 20.29 3.77
CA ASN A 99 -5.43 20.36 5.10
C ASN A 99 -5.83 18.98 5.63
N LEU A 100 -6.14 18.90 6.93
CA LEU A 100 -6.52 17.68 7.63
C LEU A 100 -7.80 17.04 7.06
N ALA A 101 -8.77 17.81 6.63
CA ALA A 101 -10.02 17.26 6.10
C ALA A 101 -9.78 16.49 4.80
N MET A 102 -8.92 17.02 3.91
CA MET A 102 -8.55 16.31 2.68
C MET A 102 -7.65 15.11 2.96
N LEU A 103 -6.71 15.23 3.91
CA LEU A 103 -5.89 14.10 4.36
C LEU A 103 -6.77 12.98 4.91
N TYR A 104 -7.74 13.30 5.77
CA TYR A 104 -8.68 12.32 6.33
C TYR A 104 -9.49 11.60 5.22
N ARG A 105 -10.03 12.34 4.25
CA ARG A 105 -10.76 11.75 3.12
C ARG A 105 -9.87 10.81 2.30
N GLN A 106 -8.64 11.22 2.03
CA GLN A 106 -7.66 10.41 1.30
C GLN A 106 -7.35 9.10 2.05
N ARG A 107 -7.04 9.18 3.35
CA ARG A 107 -6.73 8.00 4.19
C ARG A 107 -7.93 7.06 4.33
N THR A 108 -9.12 7.62 4.50
CA THR A 108 -10.35 6.81 4.56
C THR A 108 -10.60 6.07 3.24
N ARG A 109 -10.37 6.71 2.10
CA ARG A 109 -10.48 6.06 0.79
C ARG A 109 -9.46 4.93 0.66
N TRP A 110 -8.20 5.15 1.04
CA TRP A 110 -7.15 4.14 0.99
C TRP A 110 -7.45 2.95 1.91
N ALA A 111 -7.90 3.20 3.13
CA ALA A 111 -8.28 2.15 4.06
C ALA A 111 -9.45 1.29 3.53
N ARG A 112 -10.46 1.92 2.93
CA ARG A 112 -11.56 1.21 2.27
C ARG A 112 -11.08 0.36 1.10
N GLY A 113 -10.21 0.91 0.26
CA GLY A 113 -9.63 0.20 -0.88
C GLY A 113 -8.78 -0.98 -0.44
N LEU A 114 -7.96 -0.81 0.59
CA LEU A 114 -7.17 -1.89 1.18
C LEU A 114 -8.06 -3.02 1.70
N PHE A 115 -9.08 -2.68 2.49
CA PHE A 115 -10.04 -3.68 2.98
C PHE A 115 -10.75 -4.41 1.85
N GLN A 116 -11.22 -3.67 0.84
CA GLN A 116 -11.89 -4.24 -0.33
C GLN A 116 -10.97 -5.21 -1.07
N THR A 117 -9.73 -4.81 -1.35
CA THR A 117 -8.73 -5.65 -2.03
C THR A 117 -8.43 -6.92 -1.24
N LEU A 118 -8.17 -6.79 0.06
CA LEU A 118 -7.90 -7.93 0.94
C LEU A 118 -9.09 -8.91 1.00
N ASN A 119 -10.32 -8.40 1.05
CA ASN A 119 -11.51 -9.24 1.09
C ASN A 119 -11.76 -9.97 -0.24
N ILE A 120 -11.62 -9.29 -1.37
CA ILE A 120 -11.77 -9.87 -2.71
C ILE A 120 -10.71 -10.97 -2.91
N HIS A 121 -9.45 -10.68 -2.57
CA HIS A 121 -8.32 -11.56 -2.81
C HIS A 121 -7.97 -12.48 -1.62
N ARG A 122 -8.84 -12.60 -0.61
CA ARG A 122 -8.60 -13.41 0.60
C ARG A 122 -8.19 -14.85 0.31
N LYS A 123 -8.66 -15.41 -0.82
CA LYS A 123 -8.32 -16.79 -1.24
C LYS A 123 -6.85 -16.93 -1.68
N MET A 124 -6.17 -15.83 -1.96
CA MET A 124 -4.75 -15.84 -2.34
C MET A 124 -3.83 -15.83 -1.10
N ILE A 125 -4.32 -15.36 0.05
CA ILE A 125 -3.54 -15.21 1.28
C ILE A 125 -3.03 -16.58 1.74
N PHE A 126 -1.73 -16.64 2.07
CA PHE A 126 -0.99 -17.86 2.46
C PHE A 126 -0.92 -18.98 1.42
N LYS A 127 -1.29 -18.73 0.16
CA LYS A 127 -1.17 -19.72 -0.90
C LYS A 127 0.15 -19.60 -1.65
N LYS A 128 0.91 -20.70 -1.69
CA LYS A 128 2.20 -20.80 -2.39
C LYS A 128 2.07 -20.59 -3.92
N THR A 129 0.92 -20.90 -4.49
CA THR A 129 0.61 -20.69 -5.93
C THR A 129 0.87 -19.22 -6.33
N TYR A 130 0.53 -18.27 -5.46
CA TYR A 130 0.69 -16.83 -5.73
C TYR A 130 2.03 -16.26 -5.27
N LYS A 131 3.02 -17.13 -5.00
CA LYS A 131 4.40 -16.77 -4.68
C LYS A 131 4.45 -15.67 -3.60
N GLN A 132 5.27 -14.62 -3.83
CA GLN A 132 5.44 -13.51 -2.89
C GLN A 132 4.14 -12.76 -2.60
N MET A 133 3.28 -12.58 -3.60
CA MET A 133 1.98 -11.90 -3.40
C MET A 133 1.15 -12.62 -2.33
N GLY A 134 1.00 -13.93 -2.42
CA GLY A 134 0.21 -14.71 -1.47
C GLY A 134 0.89 -14.95 -0.13
N LEU A 135 2.22 -15.15 -0.12
CA LEU A 135 2.96 -15.55 1.10
C LEU A 135 3.45 -14.38 1.93
N LEU A 136 3.74 -13.24 1.30
CA LEU A 136 4.34 -12.08 1.97
C LEU A 136 3.49 -10.83 1.83
N THR A 137 3.14 -10.44 0.60
CA THR A 137 2.54 -9.12 0.33
C THR A 137 1.15 -8.99 0.94
N LEU A 138 0.21 -9.88 0.62
CA LEU A 138 -1.14 -9.81 1.17
C LEU A 138 -1.19 -10.02 2.68
N PRO A 139 -0.45 -10.98 3.30
CA PRO A 139 -0.33 -11.07 4.75
C PRO A 139 0.26 -9.82 5.41
N TYR A 140 1.31 -9.22 4.80
CA TYR A 140 1.89 -7.98 5.28
C TYR A 140 0.86 -6.83 5.27
N MET A 141 0.15 -6.65 4.15
CA MET A 141 -0.89 -5.63 4.02
C MET A 141 -2.00 -5.81 5.06
N PHE A 142 -2.37 -7.06 5.34
CA PHE A 142 -3.37 -7.35 6.36
C PHE A 142 -2.89 -6.98 7.78
N VAL A 143 -1.69 -7.42 8.16
CA VAL A 143 -1.18 -7.23 9.53
C VAL A 143 -0.67 -5.80 9.75
N PHE A 144 0.19 -5.30 8.84
CA PHE A 144 0.96 -4.06 9.06
C PHE A 144 0.36 -2.82 8.41
N GLU A 145 -0.67 -2.97 7.57
CA GLU A 145 -1.37 -1.81 7.00
C GLU A 145 -2.82 -1.76 7.47
N PHE A 146 -3.55 -2.86 7.39
CA PHE A 146 -4.97 -2.87 7.77
C PHE A 146 -5.17 -2.91 9.29
N LEU A 147 -4.42 -3.75 10.02
CA LEU A 147 -4.52 -3.83 11.48
C LEU A 147 -3.66 -2.79 12.20
N ALA A 148 -2.72 -2.12 11.54
CA ALA A 148 -1.82 -1.14 12.15
C ALA A 148 -2.55 -0.08 13.00
N PRO A 149 -3.62 0.60 12.52
CA PRO A 149 -4.31 1.60 13.32
C PRO A 149 -4.92 1.03 14.61
N ILE A 150 -5.36 -0.22 14.60
CA ILE A 150 -5.92 -0.90 15.77
C ILE A 150 -4.78 -1.22 16.76
N ILE A 151 -3.67 -1.74 16.27
CA ILE A 151 -2.50 -2.06 17.09
C ILE A 151 -1.93 -0.78 17.73
N GLU A 152 -1.82 0.30 16.98
CA GLU A 152 -1.36 1.60 17.47
C GLU A 152 -2.31 2.17 18.53
N LEU A 153 -3.62 2.09 18.34
CA LEU A 153 -4.60 2.54 19.33
C LEU A 153 -4.51 1.72 20.61
N VAL A 154 -4.42 0.39 20.51
CA VAL A 154 -4.24 -0.49 21.69
C VAL A 154 -2.93 -0.17 22.39
N GLY A 155 -1.84 -0.02 21.64
CA GLY A 155 -0.54 0.36 22.18
C GLY A 155 -0.59 1.70 22.91
N LEU A 156 -1.27 2.70 22.38
CA LEU A 156 -1.47 4.00 23.02
C LEU A 156 -2.27 3.86 24.33
N ILE A 157 -3.36 3.09 24.33
CA ILE A 157 -4.17 2.86 25.54
C ILE A 157 -3.32 2.17 26.62
N VAL A 158 -2.56 1.14 26.26
CA VAL A 158 -1.67 0.44 27.19
C VAL A 158 -0.59 1.38 27.72
N PHE A 159 0.02 2.19 26.86
CA PHE A 159 1.03 3.18 27.26
C PHE A 159 0.46 4.18 28.28
N ILE A 160 -0.71 4.74 27.99
CA ILE A 160 -1.41 5.66 28.90
C ILE A 160 -1.67 4.98 30.26
N TYR A 161 -2.20 3.77 30.25
CA TYR A 161 -2.43 3.00 31.49
C TYR A 161 -1.15 2.79 32.29
N LEU A 162 -0.06 2.36 31.66
CA LEU A 162 1.23 2.16 32.31
C LEU A 162 1.83 3.48 32.84
N ALA A 163 1.64 4.58 32.13
CA ALA A 163 2.08 5.91 32.57
C ALA A 163 1.34 6.35 33.86
N PHE A 164 0.02 6.14 33.93
CA PHE A 164 -0.77 6.45 35.12
C PHE A 164 -0.49 5.53 36.32
N THR A 165 -0.13 4.27 36.09
CA THR A 165 0.23 3.32 37.17
C THR A 165 1.68 3.45 37.62
N GLY A 166 2.47 4.37 37.05
CA GLY A 166 3.87 4.59 37.41
C GLY A 166 4.81 3.47 36.93
N ALA A 167 4.35 2.60 36.04
CA ALA A 167 5.17 1.50 35.50
C ALA A 167 6.10 1.95 34.34
N VAL A 168 5.94 3.20 33.84
CA VAL A 168 6.83 3.76 32.82
C VAL A 168 8.05 4.39 33.49
N ASN A 169 9.23 3.91 33.12
CA ASN A 169 10.47 4.56 33.52
C ASN A 169 10.72 5.79 32.62
N TRP A 170 10.75 6.98 33.22
CA TRP A 170 10.96 8.25 32.53
C TRP A 170 12.43 8.73 32.54
N ASN A 171 13.37 7.89 33.03
CA ASN A 171 14.81 8.20 33.09
C ASN A 171 15.53 7.85 31.79
#